data_3d32fc851149f6b9921b35029569e9b5
#
_entry.id   3d32fc851149f6b9921b35029569e9b5
#
_cell.length_a   1.000
_cell.length_b   1.000
_cell.length_c   1.000
_cell.angle_alpha   90.00
_cell.angle_beta   90.00
_cell.angle_gamma   90.00
#
_symmetry.space_group_name_H-M   'P 1'
#
loop_
_entity.id
_entity.type
_entity.pdbx_description
1 polymer ?
#
loop_
_entity_poly.entity_id
_entity_poly.type
_entity_poly.pdbx_seq_one_letter_code
_entity_poly.pdbx_strand_id
1 'polypeptide(L)'
;MTFAALFVSVALRWLSPLRRAKRELRAGDALHLYYDVRVLSREPSVPSLVEDAGAYSVWDKPYGLLSQGSRWGDHCTLVRWSEQHLRPSRPAFIVHRLDRAARGLMLIAHEKTSAAALSSQFQARTVIKHYAALVHGRVTCDLPKTVETPIDGRAATSLILAQRDAVDARQSVVTVAIETGRRHQVRRHLAELGNPILGDRMYGVGAEKVDLQLKAVRLEFVCPSSGKRRAYELPDDLGGTTHAGETE
;
A
#
# COMPACT_ATOMS: atom_id res chain seq x y z
N MET A 1 -27.86 -0.02 1.70
CA MET A 1 -27.81 1.25 2.46
C MET A 1 -26.38 1.62 2.67
N THR A 2 -25.89 2.59 1.91
CA THR A 2 -24.49 3.07 1.92
C THR A 2 -24.33 3.94 3.16
N PHE A 3 -23.58 3.48 4.15
CA PHE A 3 -23.23 4.31 5.30
C PHE A 3 -22.22 5.35 4.84
N ALA A 4 -22.69 6.58 4.66
CA ALA A 4 -21.81 7.74 4.48
C ALA A 4 -20.87 7.86 5.67
N ALA A 5 -19.60 8.18 5.42
CA ALA A 5 -18.65 8.47 6.48
C ALA A 5 -19.11 9.73 7.22
N LEU A 6 -19.72 9.54 8.36
CA LEU A 6 -20.22 10.63 9.21
C LEU A 6 -19.08 11.08 10.12
N PHE A 7 -18.49 12.24 9.85
CA PHE A 7 -17.61 12.90 10.80
C PHE A 7 -18.46 13.68 11.79
N VAL A 8 -18.66 13.12 12.97
CA VAL A 8 -19.36 13.81 14.05
C VAL A 8 -18.31 14.27 15.08
N SER A 9 -18.21 15.55 15.30
CA SER A 9 -17.35 16.16 16.32
C SER A 9 -18.22 16.70 17.45
N VAL A 10 -17.87 16.36 18.70
CA VAL A 10 -18.52 16.93 19.89
C VAL A 10 -17.70 18.10 20.38
N ALA A 11 -18.30 19.29 20.41
CA ALA A 11 -17.65 20.49 20.92
C ALA A 11 -17.74 20.54 22.44
N LEU A 12 -16.68 20.12 23.11
CA LEU A 12 -16.36 20.54 24.46
C LEU A 12 -15.03 21.25 24.40
N ARG A 13 -15.00 22.58 24.36
CA ARG A 13 -13.82 23.48 24.29
C ARG A 13 -12.64 23.06 23.36
N TRP A 14 -12.56 21.79 22.94
CA TRP A 14 -11.64 21.21 21.97
C TRP A 14 -12.43 20.25 21.07
N LEU A 15 -12.56 20.56 19.78
CA LEU A 15 -13.21 19.70 18.79
C LEU A 15 -12.39 18.43 18.62
N SER A 16 -12.88 17.29 19.11
CA SER A 16 -12.29 15.98 18.85
C SER A 16 -13.13 15.20 17.85
N PRO A 17 -12.53 14.65 16.75
CA PRO A 17 -13.28 13.93 15.76
C PRO A 17 -13.83 12.61 16.32
N LEU A 18 -15.14 12.37 16.14
CA LEU A 18 -15.77 11.08 16.39
C LEU A 18 -15.46 10.13 15.22
N ARG A 19 -14.59 9.16 15.45
CA ARG A 19 -14.21 8.16 14.43
C ARG A 19 -15.13 6.95 14.38
N ARG A 20 -16.05 6.79 15.34
CA ARG A 20 -17.02 5.67 15.40
C ARG A 20 -18.36 6.19 15.89
N ALA A 21 -19.43 5.80 15.21
CA ALA A 21 -20.81 6.18 15.51
C ALA A 21 -21.40 5.50 16.79
N LYS A 22 -20.56 4.96 17.67
CA LYS A 22 -20.99 4.22 18.88
C LYS A 22 -20.79 4.99 20.18
N ARG A 23 -20.50 6.30 20.13
CA ARG A 23 -20.41 7.10 21.33
C ARG A 23 -21.83 7.55 21.75
N GLU A 24 -22.22 7.22 22.95
CA GLU A 24 -23.43 7.77 23.54
C GLU A 24 -23.28 9.27 23.77
N LEU A 25 -24.27 10.02 23.35
CA LEU A 25 -24.34 11.46 23.51
C LEU A 25 -25.12 11.79 24.80
N ARG A 26 -24.71 12.85 25.45
CA ARG A 26 -25.39 13.38 26.63
C ARG A 26 -26.21 14.61 26.25
N ALA A 27 -27.24 14.90 27.03
CA ALA A 27 -28.01 16.13 26.86
C ALA A 27 -27.06 17.35 26.97
N GLY A 28 -27.11 18.25 25.97
CA GLY A 28 -26.22 19.40 25.84
C GLY A 28 -24.98 19.19 24.98
N ASP A 29 -24.69 17.98 24.49
CA ASP A 29 -23.63 17.75 23.51
C ASP A 29 -23.99 18.40 22.17
N ALA A 30 -23.06 19.16 21.60
CA ALA A 30 -23.20 19.73 20.27
C ALA A 30 -22.45 18.88 19.24
N LEU A 31 -23.15 18.52 18.16
CA LEU A 31 -22.61 17.74 17.04
C LEU A 31 -22.38 18.67 15.85
N HIS A 32 -21.13 18.69 15.36
CA HIS A 32 -20.78 19.37 14.12
C HIS A 32 -20.54 18.34 13.02
N LEU A 33 -21.38 18.35 11.99
CA LEU A 33 -21.25 17.50 10.81
C LEU A 33 -20.56 18.27 9.69
N TYR A 34 -19.38 17.79 9.29
CA TYR A 34 -18.67 18.30 8.10
C TYR A 34 -18.95 17.34 6.95
N TYR A 35 -19.64 17.83 5.94
CA TYR A 35 -20.08 17.06 4.79
C TYR A 35 -19.50 17.62 3.50
N ASP A 36 -18.72 16.81 2.77
CA ASP A 36 -18.25 17.13 1.41
C ASP A 36 -18.76 16.06 0.43
N VAL A 37 -19.74 16.43 -0.38
CA VAL A 37 -20.35 15.56 -1.39
C VAL A 37 -19.30 15.00 -2.35
N ARG A 38 -18.31 15.81 -2.75
CA ARG A 38 -17.26 15.40 -3.70
C ARG A 38 -16.34 14.34 -3.13
N VAL A 39 -16.16 14.32 -1.80
CA VAL A 39 -15.41 13.27 -1.11
C VAL A 39 -16.27 12.01 -0.99
N LEU A 40 -17.52 12.16 -0.60
CA LEU A 40 -18.43 11.03 -0.35
C LEU A 40 -18.92 10.34 -1.62
N SER A 41 -19.00 11.05 -2.74
CA SER A 41 -19.38 10.46 -4.05
C SER A 41 -18.26 9.66 -4.72
N ARG A 42 -17.03 9.66 -4.15
CA ARG A 42 -15.96 8.85 -4.71
C ARG A 42 -16.21 7.38 -4.43
N GLU A 43 -16.19 6.60 -5.50
CA GLU A 43 -16.21 5.15 -5.38
C GLU A 43 -14.78 4.62 -5.19
N PRO A 44 -14.57 3.67 -4.26
CA PRO A 44 -13.27 3.05 -4.08
C PRO A 44 -12.97 2.13 -5.27
N SER A 45 -11.72 2.17 -5.77
CA SER A 45 -11.23 1.12 -6.66
C SER A 45 -11.31 -0.23 -5.94
N VAL A 46 -11.83 -1.25 -6.62
CA VAL A 46 -12.10 -2.58 -6.03
C VAL A 46 -10.78 -3.35 -5.82
N PRO A 47 -10.39 -3.67 -4.59
CA PRO A 47 -9.25 -4.53 -4.33
C PRO A 47 -9.62 -6.00 -4.52
N SER A 48 -8.64 -6.84 -4.89
CA SER A 48 -8.83 -8.28 -5.02
C SER A 48 -8.35 -9.00 -3.76
N LEU A 49 -9.14 -9.92 -3.23
CA LEU A 49 -8.76 -10.77 -2.11
C LEU A 49 -7.83 -11.88 -2.63
N VAL A 50 -6.61 -11.95 -2.10
CA VAL A 50 -5.63 -13.00 -2.41
C VAL A 50 -5.82 -14.20 -1.47
N GLU A 51 -5.93 -13.94 -0.16
CA GLU A 51 -6.24 -14.97 0.84
C GLU A 51 -6.99 -14.37 2.02
N ASP A 52 -7.96 -15.12 2.54
CA ASP A 52 -8.59 -14.92 3.83
C ASP A 52 -8.18 -16.03 4.79
N ALA A 53 -7.25 -15.75 5.69
CA ALA A 53 -6.74 -16.68 6.71
C ALA A 53 -7.45 -16.53 8.08
N GLY A 54 -8.61 -15.87 8.14
CA GLY A 54 -9.38 -15.62 9.36
C GLY A 54 -8.76 -14.53 10.23
N ALA A 55 -7.63 -14.78 10.87
CA ALA A 55 -6.93 -13.83 11.73
C ALA A 55 -6.28 -12.66 10.96
N TYR A 56 -6.03 -12.84 9.68
CA TYR A 56 -5.56 -11.83 8.74
C TYR A 56 -6.07 -12.12 7.32
N SER A 57 -5.99 -11.13 6.45
CA SER A 57 -6.26 -11.27 5.01
C SER A 57 -5.17 -10.60 4.19
N VAL A 58 -4.93 -11.12 2.99
CA VAL A 58 -3.98 -10.58 2.01
C VAL A 58 -4.75 -10.10 0.79
N TRP A 59 -4.43 -8.91 0.34
CA TRP A 59 -5.13 -8.22 -0.74
C TRP A 59 -4.17 -7.75 -1.82
N ASP A 60 -4.61 -7.78 -3.07
CA ASP A 60 -4.02 -6.96 -4.13
C ASP A 60 -4.72 -5.60 -4.12
N LYS A 61 -4.03 -4.59 -3.59
CA LYS A 61 -4.54 -3.23 -3.49
C LYS A 61 -4.40 -2.53 -4.85
N PRO A 62 -5.46 -2.03 -5.47
CA PRO A 62 -5.37 -1.29 -6.72
C PRO A 62 -4.75 0.09 -6.54
N TYR A 63 -4.33 0.70 -7.65
CA TYR A 63 -3.98 2.11 -7.74
C TYR A 63 -5.14 3.00 -7.24
N GLY A 64 -4.82 4.11 -6.61
CA GLY A 64 -5.80 5.10 -6.17
C GLY A 64 -6.49 4.81 -4.85
N LEU A 65 -6.57 3.53 -4.42
CA LEU A 65 -7.13 3.15 -3.13
C LEU A 65 -6.16 3.49 -1.99
N LEU A 66 -6.66 4.11 -0.93
CA LEU A 66 -5.88 4.38 0.28
C LEU A 66 -5.70 3.10 1.11
N SER A 67 -4.57 2.96 1.79
CA SER A 67 -4.34 1.87 2.73
C SER A 67 -5.23 2.00 3.97
N GLN A 68 -5.30 3.21 4.52
CA GLN A 68 -6.07 3.54 5.72
C GLN A 68 -6.71 4.92 5.61
N GLY A 69 -7.67 5.19 6.48
CA GLY A 69 -8.36 6.46 6.57
C GLY A 69 -7.45 7.62 7.00
N SER A 70 -7.91 8.80 6.68
CA SER A 70 -7.36 10.07 7.14
C SER A 70 -8.35 10.73 8.11
N ARG A 71 -7.99 11.90 8.63
CA ARG A 71 -8.93 12.71 9.43
C ARG A 71 -10.16 13.17 8.64
N TRP A 72 -10.13 13.07 7.30
CA TRP A 72 -11.17 13.59 6.40
C TRP A 72 -12.11 12.51 5.85
N GLY A 73 -11.78 11.22 6.01
CA GLY A 73 -12.61 10.13 5.55
C GLY A 73 -11.87 8.80 5.52
N ASP A 74 -12.61 7.72 5.53
CA ASP A 74 -12.09 6.35 5.50
C ASP A 74 -12.80 5.43 4.49
N HIS A 75 -13.86 5.91 3.81
CA HIS A 75 -14.70 5.08 2.95
C HIS A 75 -13.95 4.52 1.72
N CYS A 76 -12.97 5.27 1.17
CA CYS A 76 -12.12 4.82 0.06
C CYS A 76 -10.79 4.26 0.57
N THR A 77 -10.83 3.27 1.46
CA THR A 77 -9.64 2.63 2.02
C THR A 77 -9.74 1.12 2.02
N LEU A 78 -8.59 0.44 1.93
CA LEU A 78 -8.54 -1.02 2.00
C LEU A 78 -9.03 -1.54 3.37
N VAL A 79 -8.71 -0.84 4.47
CA VAL A 79 -9.20 -1.20 5.81
C VAL A 79 -10.73 -1.21 5.84
N ARG A 80 -11.38 -0.14 5.36
CA ARG A 80 -12.84 -0.08 5.37
C ARG A 80 -13.45 -1.09 4.39
N TRP A 81 -12.83 -1.27 3.22
CA TRP A 81 -13.27 -2.28 2.26
C TRP A 81 -13.25 -3.68 2.88
N SER A 82 -12.15 -4.08 3.54
CA SER A 82 -12.03 -5.40 4.16
C SER A 82 -13.07 -5.61 5.27
N GLU A 83 -13.36 -4.59 6.12
CA GLU A 83 -14.40 -4.66 7.14
C GLU A 83 -15.79 -4.94 6.55
N GLN A 84 -16.08 -4.38 5.38
CA GLN A 84 -17.41 -4.43 4.76
C GLN A 84 -17.64 -5.65 3.86
N HIS A 85 -16.58 -6.17 3.23
CA HIS A 85 -16.71 -7.19 2.18
C HIS A 85 -16.27 -8.58 2.61
N LEU A 86 -15.51 -8.75 3.68
CA LEU A 86 -15.24 -10.07 4.24
C LEU A 86 -16.48 -10.67 4.93
N ARG A 87 -16.61 -11.98 4.86
CA ARG A 87 -17.69 -12.71 5.52
C ARG A 87 -17.11 -13.83 6.39
N PRO A 88 -17.42 -13.87 7.69
CA PRO A 88 -18.21 -12.88 8.44
C PRO A 88 -17.52 -11.50 8.51
N SER A 89 -18.31 -10.44 8.65
CA SER A 89 -17.78 -9.09 8.87
C SER A 89 -17.00 -9.04 10.19
N ARG A 90 -15.82 -8.44 10.16
CA ARG A 90 -14.92 -8.39 11.30
C ARG A 90 -14.02 -7.14 11.31
N PRO A 91 -13.44 -6.77 12.45
CA PRO A 91 -12.55 -5.62 12.53
C PRO A 91 -11.36 -5.75 11.58
N ALA A 92 -10.84 -4.61 11.13
CA ALA A 92 -9.63 -4.53 10.33
C ALA A 92 -8.59 -3.62 11.00
N PHE A 93 -7.38 -4.15 11.15
CA PHE A 93 -6.24 -3.45 11.76
C PHE A 93 -5.13 -3.34 10.74
N ILE A 94 -4.64 -2.12 10.55
CA ILE A 94 -3.52 -1.87 9.66
C ILE A 94 -2.21 -2.26 10.34
N VAL A 95 -1.36 -3.02 9.66
CA VAL A 95 -0.04 -3.44 10.15
C VAL A 95 1.11 -2.85 9.32
N HIS A 96 0.84 -2.50 8.07
CA HIS A 96 1.72 -1.74 7.19
C HIS A 96 0.90 -0.97 6.14
N ARG A 97 1.57 -0.21 5.30
CA ARG A 97 0.89 0.60 4.29
C ARG A 97 1.63 0.61 2.97
N LEU A 98 0.87 0.77 1.89
CA LEU A 98 1.33 1.19 0.58
C LEU A 98 0.88 2.65 0.33
N ASP A 99 1.60 3.33 -0.53
CA ASP A 99 1.19 4.65 -1.01
C ASP A 99 -0.13 4.54 -1.77
N ARG A 100 -0.92 5.62 -1.81
CA ARG A 100 -2.16 5.66 -2.59
C ARG A 100 -1.92 5.30 -4.06
N ALA A 101 -0.82 5.79 -4.62
CA ALA A 101 -0.46 5.57 -6.02
C ALA A 101 0.21 4.21 -6.28
N ALA A 102 0.70 3.49 -5.27
CA ALA A 102 1.25 2.15 -5.43
C ALA A 102 0.14 1.10 -5.38
N ARG A 103 0.33 -0.01 -6.10
CA ARG A 103 -0.55 -1.18 -6.10
C ARG A 103 0.15 -2.43 -5.57
N GLY A 104 -0.57 -3.53 -5.38
CA GLY A 104 -0.03 -4.84 -5.03
C GLY A 104 -0.32 -5.29 -3.60
N LEU A 105 0.44 -6.26 -3.13
CA LEU A 105 0.21 -7.01 -1.90
C LEU A 105 0.15 -6.13 -0.66
N MET A 106 -0.95 -6.27 0.08
CA MET A 106 -1.16 -5.61 1.35
C MET A 106 -1.83 -6.54 2.36
N LEU A 107 -1.34 -6.53 3.61
CA LEU A 107 -1.77 -7.37 4.72
C LEU A 107 -2.65 -6.58 5.67
N ILE A 108 -3.81 -7.12 6.02
CA ILE A 108 -4.74 -6.58 7.01
C ILE A 108 -4.94 -7.64 8.11
N ALA A 109 -4.78 -7.28 9.37
CA ALA A 109 -5.08 -8.15 10.49
C ALA A 109 -6.54 -7.97 10.93
N HIS A 110 -7.14 -9.04 11.49
CA HIS A 110 -8.55 -9.04 11.94
C HIS A 110 -8.69 -9.25 13.44
N GLU A 111 -7.60 -9.62 14.11
CA GLU A 111 -7.52 -9.78 15.56
C GLU A 111 -6.44 -8.85 16.13
N LYS A 112 -6.63 -8.35 17.35
CA LYS A 112 -5.65 -7.47 18.00
C LYS A 112 -4.31 -8.19 18.26
N THR A 113 -4.34 -9.45 18.62
CA THR A 113 -3.16 -10.29 18.83
C THR A 113 -2.37 -10.47 17.54
N SER A 114 -3.06 -10.80 16.45
CA SER A 114 -2.45 -10.91 15.11
C SER A 114 -1.91 -9.57 14.61
N ALA A 115 -2.62 -8.48 14.86
CA ALA A 115 -2.15 -7.13 14.52
C ALA A 115 -0.87 -6.76 15.28
N ALA A 116 -0.78 -7.07 16.57
CA ALA A 116 0.41 -6.83 17.37
C ALA A 116 1.60 -7.68 16.89
N ALA A 117 1.40 -8.98 16.65
CA ALA A 117 2.43 -9.89 16.18
C ALA A 117 2.96 -9.49 14.78
N LEU A 118 2.08 -9.17 13.85
CA LEU A 118 2.46 -8.71 12.51
C LEU A 118 3.15 -7.35 12.54
N SER A 119 2.63 -6.39 13.31
CA SER A 119 3.26 -5.07 13.47
C SER A 119 4.68 -5.18 14.04
N SER A 120 4.90 -6.08 15.00
CA SER A 120 6.22 -6.38 15.56
C SER A 120 7.19 -6.87 14.48
N GLN A 121 6.75 -7.76 13.57
CA GLN A 121 7.57 -8.24 12.46
C GLN A 121 7.96 -7.11 11.48
N PHE A 122 7.02 -6.21 11.16
CA PHE A 122 7.33 -5.02 10.35
C PHE A 122 8.31 -4.08 11.04
N GLN A 123 8.18 -3.87 12.34
CA GLN A 123 9.09 -3.05 13.16
C GLN A 123 10.48 -3.68 13.25
N ALA A 124 10.55 -4.99 13.45
CA ALA A 124 11.79 -5.77 13.49
C ALA A 124 12.43 -5.97 12.10
N ARG A 125 11.76 -5.56 11.02
CA ARG A 125 12.21 -5.69 9.62
C ARG A 125 12.42 -7.15 9.18
N THR A 126 11.69 -8.09 9.75
CA THR A 126 11.75 -9.52 9.42
C THR A 126 10.82 -9.90 8.28
N VAL A 127 9.93 -8.99 7.87
CA VAL A 127 9.03 -9.17 6.71
C VAL A 127 9.78 -8.89 5.42
N ILE A 128 9.81 -9.86 4.50
CA ILE A 128 10.38 -9.69 3.16
C ILE A 128 9.35 -9.01 2.27
N LYS A 129 9.78 -7.98 1.55
CA LYS A 129 8.93 -7.18 0.66
C LYS A 129 9.67 -6.90 -0.64
N HIS A 130 9.16 -7.40 -1.75
CA HIS A 130 9.68 -7.06 -3.06
C HIS A 130 8.65 -6.25 -3.85
N TYR A 131 9.18 -5.32 -4.61
CA TYR A 131 8.44 -4.45 -5.51
C TYR A 131 8.94 -4.63 -6.93
N ALA A 132 8.04 -4.61 -7.89
CA ALA A 132 8.37 -4.39 -9.29
C ALA A 132 8.09 -2.91 -9.62
N ALA A 133 8.98 -2.29 -10.36
CA ALA A 133 8.87 -0.92 -10.81
C ALA A 133 9.24 -0.80 -12.27
N LEU A 134 8.37 -0.23 -13.11
CA LEU A 134 8.71 0.15 -14.47
C LEU A 134 9.38 1.52 -14.44
N VAL A 135 10.62 1.60 -14.88
CA VAL A 135 11.46 2.80 -14.79
C VAL A 135 11.87 3.31 -16.17
N HIS A 136 12.24 4.58 -16.23
CA HIS A 136 12.90 5.16 -17.40
C HIS A 136 14.35 4.67 -17.50
N GLY A 137 14.75 4.27 -18.70
CA GLY A 137 16.10 3.79 -18.97
C GLY A 137 16.38 2.42 -18.35
N ARG A 138 17.66 2.15 -18.20
CA ARG A 138 18.21 0.95 -17.55
C ARG A 138 19.10 1.36 -16.38
N VAL A 139 19.05 0.58 -15.33
CA VAL A 139 20.02 0.70 -14.24
C VAL A 139 21.37 0.23 -14.77
N THR A 140 22.39 1.09 -14.71
CA THR A 140 23.69 0.87 -15.35
C THR A 140 24.76 0.32 -14.40
N CYS A 141 24.40 0.01 -13.15
CA CYS A 141 25.31 -0.59 -12.18
C CYS A 141 25.15 -2.11 -12.13
N ASP A 142 26.17 -2.79 -11.61
CA ASP A 142 26.11 -4.23 -11.35
C ASP A 142 25.02 -4.54 -10.33
N LEU A 143 24.25 -5.61 -10.57
CA LEU A 143 23.20 -6.09 -9.70
C LEU A 143 23.65 -7.38 -8.98
N PRO A 144 23.28 -7.58 -7.71
CA PRO A 144 22.40 -6.72 -6.91
C PRO A 144 23.10 -5.44 -6.40
N LYS A 145 22.35 -4.32 -6.35
CA LYS A 145 22.84 -3.01 -5.90
C LYS A 145 22.09 -2.55 -4.64
N THR A 146 22.82 -2.28 -3.57
CA THR A 146 22.26 -1.65 -2.36
C THR A 146 22.25 -0.13 -2.51
N VAL A 147 21.14 0.49 -2.11
CA VAL A 147 20.95 1.94 -2.03
C VAL A 147 20.60 2.29 -0.59
N GLU A 148 21.44 3.11 0.05
CA GLU A 148 21.34 3.44 1.48
C GLU A 148 21.14 4.94 1.75
N THR A 149 20.74 5.70 0.74
CA THR A 149 20.50 7.13 0.89
C THR A 149 19.43 7.40 1.94
N PRO A 150 19.71 8.21 2.98
CA PRO A 150 18.74 8.52 4.01
C PRO A 150 17.53 9.26 3.46
N ILE A 151 16.34 8.93 3.97
CA ILE A 151 15.09 9.58 3.60
C ILE A 151 14.57 10.37 4.80
N ASP A 152 14.40 11.68 4.61
CA ASP A 152 13.98 12.62 5.67
C ASP A 152 14.85 12.48 6.94
N GLY A 153 16.18 12.38 6.76
CA GLY A 153 17.17 12.24 7.83
C GLY A 153 17.18 10.86 8.53
N ARG A 154 16.48 9.85 7.99
CA ARG A 154 16.37 8.51 8.58
C ARG A 154 16.98 7.47 7.64
N ALA A 155 17.75 6.53 8.21
CA ALA A 155 18.31 5.42 7.44
C ALA A 155 17.23 4.70 6.62
N ALA A 156 17.52 4.47 5.35
CA ALA A 156 16.66 3.80 4.40
C ALA A 156 17.52 2.88 3.52
N THR A 157 17.15 1.61 3.42
CA THR A 157 17.91 0.59 2.66
C THR A 157 16.97 -0.08 1.67
N SER A 158 17.33 0.01 0.39
CA SER A 158 16.71 -0.71 -0.72
C SER A 158 17.77 -1.51 -1.46
N LEU A 159 17.41 -2.71 -1.89
CA LEU A 159 18.27 -3.60 -2.67
C LEU A 159 17.64 -3.81 -4.04
N ILE A 160 18.30 -3.36 -5.09
CA ILE A 160 17.90 -3.63 -6.47
C ILE A 160 18.41 -5.02 -6.82
N LEU A 161 17.49 -5.98 -6.97
CA LEU A 161 17.82 -7.39 -7.11
C LEU A 161 18.07 -7.79 -8.56
N ALA A 162 17.23 -7.32 -9.46
CA ALA A 162 17.21 -7.72 -10.85
C ALA A 162 16.58 -6.64 -11.72
N GLN A 163 16.86 -6.72 -13.01
CA GLN A 163 16.28 -5.88 -14.04
C GLN A 163 15.96 -6.74 -15.27
N ARG A 164 14.86 -6.46 -15.94
CA ARG A 164 14.52 -7.00 -17.25
C ARG A 164 14.08 -5.90 -18.21
N ASP A 165 14.16 -6.15 -19.48
CA ASP A 165 13.69 -5.23 -20.50
C ASP A 165 12.16 -5.11 -20.47
N ALA A 166 11.65 -3.91 -20.73
CA ALA A 166 10.26 -3.68 -21.05
C ALA A 166 10.05 -3.73 -22.57
N VAL A 167 8.79 -3.75 -23.02
CA VAL A 167 8.45 -3.67 -24.45
C VAL A 167 8.98 -2.38 -25.08
N ASP A 168 8.88 -1.25 -24.37
CA ASP A 168 9.57 -0.02 -24.80
C ASP A 168 11.03 -0.08 -24.37
N ALA A 169 11.94 -0.14 -25.36
CA ALA A 169 13.40 -0.22 -25.14
C ALA A 169 13.99 0.96 -24.33
N ARG A 170 13.22 2.05 -24.16
CA ARG A 170 13.59 3.18 -23.30
C ARG A 170 13.25 2.95 -21.83
N GLN A 171 12.69 1.80 -21.48
CA GLN A 171 12.20 1.45 -20.16
C GLN A 171 12.74 0.09 -19.73
N SER A 172 12.75 -0.13 -18.43
CA SER A 172 13.04 -1.44 -17.86
C SER A 172 12.20 -1.70 -16.62
N VAL A 173 11.98 -2.96 -16.31
CA VAL A 173 11.33 -3.36 -15.05
C VAL A 173 12.41 -3.77 -14.07
N VAL A 174 12.38 -3.14 -12.90
CA VAL A 174 13.35 -3.35 -11.84
C VAL A 174 12.68 -4.02 -10.65
N THR A 175 13.28 -5.09 -10.13
CA THR A 175 12.85 -5.74 -8.88
C THR A 175 13.63 -5.16 -7.71
N VAL A 176 12.92 -4.62 -6.72
CA VAL A 176 13.50 -3.95 -5.55
C VAL A 176 13.01 -4.61 -4.26
N ALA A 177 13.94 -5.10 -3.43
CA ALA A 177 13.66 -5.45 -2.04
C ALA A 177 13.87 -4.24 -1.14
N ILE A 178 13.06 -4.11 -0.08
CA ILE A 178 13.24 -3.05 0.92
C ILE A 178 13.37 -3.64 2.32
N GLU A 179 14.38 -3.23 3.07
CA GLU A 179 14.54 -3.57 4.48
C GLU A 179 13.79 -2.59 5.38
N THR A 180 13.80 -1.31 5.01
CA THR A 180 13.08 -0.25 5.71
C THR A 180 11.80 0.11 4.97
N GLY A 181 10.90 0.88 5.61
CA GLY A 181 9.63 1.31 5.02
C GLY A 181 9.46 2.83 5.13
N ARG A 182 10.38 3.63 4.57
CA ARG A 182 10.27 5.08 4.57
C ARG A 182 9.27 5.56 3.54
N ARG A 183 8.74 6.76 3.74
CA ARG A 183 7.78 7.36 2.81
C ARG A 183 8.38 7.48 1.42
N HIS A 184 7.70 6.91 0.41
CA HIS A 184 8.10 6.90 -1.00
C HIS A 184 9.51 6.32 -1.26
N GLN A 185 9.99 5.38 -0.42
CA GLN A 185 11.38 4.94 -0.44
C GLN A 185 11.82 4.42 -1.81
N VAL A 186 11.12 3.45 -2.39
CA VAL A 186 11.47 2.88 -3.69
C VAL A 186 11.50 3.96 -4.77
N ARG A 187 10.52 4.86 -4.76
CA ARG A 187 10.39 5.96 -5.73
C ARG A 187 11.58 6.92 -5.68
N ARG A 188 11.97 7.32 -4.44
CA ARG A 188 13.09 8.24 -4.21
C ARG A 188 14.43 7.62 -4.57
N HIS A 189 14.68 6.39 -4.14
CA HIS A 189 15.94 5.70 -4.43
C HIS A 189 16.10 5.44 -5.92
N LEU A 190 15.07 5.02 -6.65
CA LEU A 190 15.15 4.83 -8.10
C LEU A 190 15.33 6.16 -8.85
N ALA A 191 14.67 7.24 -8.43
CA ALA A 191 14.86 8.56 -9.02
C ALA A 191 16.28 9.08 -8.81
N GLU A 192 16.89 8.85 -7.64
CA GLU A 192 18.26 9.22 -7.32
C GLU A 192 19.29 8.46 -8.16
N LEU A 193 19.00 7.22 -8.53
CA LEU A 193 19.83 6.44 -9.45
C LEU A 193 19.72 6.91 -10.91
N GLY A 194 18.87 7.91 -11.19
CA GLY A 194 18.61 8.37 -12.55
C GLY A 194 17.58 7.53 -13.31
N ASN A 195 16.91 6.60 -12.62
CA ASN A 195 15.90 5.71 -13.18
C ASN A 195 14.53 5.92 -12.50
N PRO A 196 13.91 7.11 -12.62
CA PRO A 196 12.62 7.36 -11.99
C PRO A 196 11.53 6.45 -12.52
N ILE A 197 10.54 6.14 -11.65
CA ILE A 197 9.43 5.27 -11.99
C ILE A 197 8.48 5.98 -12.96
N LEU A 198 8.02 5.25 -13.96
CA LEU A 198 7.03 5.73 -14.94
C LEU A 198 5.72 6.12 -14.22
N GLY A 199 5.17 7.29 -14.55
CA GLY A 199 3.97 7.84 -13.91
C GLY A 199 4.19 8.43 -12.51
N ASP A 200 5.44 8.59 -12.08
CA ASP A 200 5.72 9.24 -10.80
C ASP A 200 5.66 10.77 -10.91
N ARG A 201 4.53 11.35 -10.48
CA ARG A 201 4.28 12.80 -10.54
C ARG A 201 5.11 13.64 -9.56
N MET A 202 5.83 13.01 -8.64
CA MET A 202 6.63 13.73 -7.61
C MET A 202 8.14 13.64 -7.86
N TYR A 203 8.60 12.48 -8.35
CA TYR A 203 10.02 12.18 -8.50
C TYR A 203 10.35 11.77 -9.94
N GLY A 204 9.36 11.71 -10.83
CA GLY A 204 9.52 11.34 -12.23
C GLY A 204 9.93 12.47 -13.15
N VAL A 205 10.03 12.17 -14.44
CA VAL A 205 10.40 13.10 -15.52
C VAL A 205 9.14 13.52 -16.26
N GLY A 206 8.69 14.75 -16.06
CA GLY A 206 7.61 15.34 -16.85
C GLY A 206 6.19 14.98 -16.40
N ALA A 207 5.19 15.46 -17.17
CA ALA A 207 3.76 15.28 -16.90
C ALA A 207 3.23 14.03 -17.62
N GLU A 208 3.60 12.84 -17.16
CA GLU A 208 3.09 11.60 -17.72
C GLU A 208 1.62 11.40 -17.37
N LYS A 209 0.81 10.99 -18.37
CA LYS A 209 -0.63 10.72 -18.20
C LYS A 209 -0.93 9.29 -17.74
N VAL A 210 0.07 8.59 -17.21
CA VAL A 210 -0.07 7.22 -16.70
C VAL A 210 -0.02 7.20 -15.18
N ASP A 211 -0.59 6.18 -14.61
CA ASP A 211 -0.53 5.92 -13.17
C ASP A 211 0.86 5.41 -12.78
N LEU A 212 1.25 5.63 -11.52
CA LEU A 212 2.52 5.17 -10.97
C LEU A 212 2.71 3.66 -11.20
N GLN A 213 3.74 3.28 -11.96
CA GLN A 213 4.06 1.90 -12.29
C GLN A 213 4.92 1.24 -11.19
N LEU A 214 4.35 1.12 -9.99
CA LEU A 214 4.96 0.50 -8.81
C LEU A 214 4.01 -0.51 -8.19
N LYS A 215 4.44 -1.76 -8.10
CA LYS A 215 3.66 -2.89 -7.58
C LYS A 215 4.42 -3.64 -6.49
N ALA A 216 3.81 -3.86 -5.33
CA ALA A 216 4.28 -4.79 -4.31
C ALA A 216 3.98 -6.21 -4.78
N VAL A 217 5.01 -6.95 -5.24
CA VAL A 217 4.83 -8.26 -5.89
C VAL A 217 5.10 -9.44 -4.97
N ARG A 218 5.88 -9.29 -3.90
CA ARG A 218 6.14 -10.34 -2.93
C ARG A 218 6.04 -9.83 -1.50
N LEU A 219 5.37 -10.60 -0.66
CA LEU A 219 5.24 -10.37 0.77
C LEU A 219 5.44 -11.69 1.51
N GLU A 220 6.45 -11.76 2.41
CA GLU A 220 6.73 -12.96 3.20
C GLU A 220 6.87 -12.60 4.68
N PHE A 221 6.19 -13.35 5.55
CA PHE A 221 6.14 -13.12 6.98
C PHE A 221 5.87 -14.43 7.74
N VAL A 222 5.99 -14.40 9.07
CA VAL A 222 5.60 -15.51 9.93
C VAL A 222 4.13 -15.36 10.31
N CYS A 223 3.33 -16.38 9.99
CA CYS A 223 1.90 -16.41 10.32
C CYS A 223 1.67 -16.32 11.84
N PRO A 224 0.89 -15.34 12.33
CA PRO A 224 0.70 -15.16 13.77
C PRO A 224 -0.05 -16.32 14.44
N SER A 225 -0.87 -17.06 13.69
CA SER A 225 -1.67 -18.16 14.24
C SER A 225 -0.91 -19.49 14.24
N SER A 226 -0.08 -19.76 13.23
CA SER A 226 0.58 -21.07 13.06
C SER A 226 2.09 -21.05 13.32
N GLY A 227 2.72 -19.89 13.41
CA GLY A 227 4.18 -19.75 13.49
C GLY A 227 4.93 -20.16 12.22
N LYS A 228 4.23 -20.56 11.15
CA LYS A 228 4.85 -20.98 9.89
C LYS A 228 5.10 -19.77 8.99
N ARG A 229 6.17 -19.85 8.19
CA ARG A 229 6.44 -18.86 7.14
C ARG A 229 5.38 -18.92 6.05
N ARG A 230 4.90 -17.78 5.62
CA ARG A 230 3.95 -17.60 4.51
C ARG A 230 4.53 -16.64 3.51
N ALA A 231 4.44 -16.99 2.25
CA ALA A 231 4.86 -16.16 1.13
C ALA A 231 3.70 -15.99 0.16
N TYR A 232 3.50 -14.77 -0.29
CA TYR A 232 2.50 -14.40 -1.30
C TYR A 232 3.21 -13.68 -2.43
N GLU A 233 2.83 -14.02 -3.65
CA GLU A 233 3.38 -13.43 -4.85
C GLU A 233 2.26 -13.04 -5.81
N LEU A 234 2.42 -11.90 -6.48
CA LEU A 234 1.59 -11.47 -7.59
C LEU A 234 2.41 -11.47 -8.86
N PRO A 235 1.80 -11.77 -10.01
CA PRO A 235 2.48 -11.62 -11.29
C PRO A 235 3.03 -10.21 -11.48
N ASP A 236 4.23 -10.11 -12.03
CA ASP A 236 4.79 -8.86 -12.50
C ASP A 236 4.25 -8.61 -13.92
N ASP A 237 3.20 -7.78 -13.99
CA ASP A 237 2.49 -7.37 -15.20
C ASP A 237 2.94 -6.00 -15.72
N LEU A 238 4.08 -5.47 -15.21
CA LEU A 238 4.62 -4.20 -15.62
C LEU A 238 5.42 -4.30 -16.95
N GLY A 239 5.39 -3.23 -17.73
CA GLY A 239 6.20 -3.10 -18.95
C GLY A 239 5.75 -3.98 -20.12
N GLY A 240 4.60 -4.62 -20.03
CA GLY A 240 4.14 -5.64 -21.01
C GLY A 240 4.96 -6.94 -20.89
N THR A 241 4.36 -8.07 -21.16
CA THR A 241 5.08 -9.32 -21.35
C THR A 241 5.62 -9.36 -22.77
N THR A 242 6.96 -9.40 -22.94
CA THR A 242 7.51 -10.04 -24.13
C THR A 242 7.14 -11.52 -23.98
N HIS A 243 6.09 -11.98 -24.65
CA HIS A 243 5.92 -13.41 -24.87
C HIS A 243 7.16 -13.86 -25.66
N ALA A 244 8.14 -14.41 -24.95
CA ALA A 244 9.12 -15.28 -25.59
C ALA A 244 8.30 -16.42 -26.19
N GLY A 245 8.30 -16.51 -27.51
CA GLY A 245 7.40 -17.34 -28.27
C GLY A 245 7.34 -18.77 -27.77
N GLU A 246 6.14 -19.27 -27.59
CA GLU A 246 5.84 -20.65 -27.77
C GLU A 246 6.13 -20.93 -29.25
N THR A 247 7.28 -21.50 -29.54
CA THR A 247 7.55 -22.19 -30.78
C THR A 247 6.85 -23.56 -30.67
N GLU A 248 5.91 -23.76 -31.54
CA GLU A 248 5.33 -25.06 -31.92
C GLU A 248 6.40 -26.16 -32.07
#